data_461f6d5a40180e8d95509ebeba932203
#
_entry.id   461f6d5a40180e8d95509ebeba932203
#
_cell.length_a   1.000
_cell.length_b   1.000
_cell.length_c   1.000
_cell.angle_alpha   90.00
_cell.angle_beta   90.00
_cell.angle_gamma   90.00
#
_symmetry.space_group_name_H-M   'P 1'
#
loop_
_entity.id
_entity.type
_entity.pdbx_description
1 polymer ?
#
loop_
_entity_poly.entity_id
_entity_poly.type
_entity_poly.pdbx_seq_one_letter_code
_entity_poly.pdbx_strand_id
1 'polypeptide(L)'
;MVNFSRGALLSAVVVCLGARKKSLANRFSQSRTAIHRSAGFMTIFIGGIVMNIYLEIFGYVGTALVLLSMMMTSVVKLRLLNIIGSIISMIYSILCGAWPVVFLNFGLIIINVYQLLRLGRAKVMFAHVPVAGDDKSLAYFMMHHRADIEKFFPGYSFTPDAGDEVHLVCAGAEIVGVLIGQRIGDTLQVKLDYATEKYRDTSVATFLYGCLKENGIARLKADKSAPEHNRYLRKMGFRTKEGVEVKEL
;
A
#
# COMPACT_ATOMS: atom_id res chain seq x y z
N MET A 1 3.24 8.79 -16.87
CA MET A 1 2.28 9.57 -16.07
C MET A 1 2.77 10.01 -14.68
N VAL A 2 3.83 9.43 -14.13
CA VAL A 2 4.37 9.77 -12.78
C VAL A 2 5.09 11.12 -12.74
N ASN A 3 5.63 11.60 -13.85
CA ASN A 3 6.41 12.86 -13.91
C ASN A 3 5.60 14.16 -13.89
N PHE A 4 4.30 14.12 -14.21
CA PHE A 4 3.48 15.34 -14.31
C PHE A 4 3.15 15.97 -12.95
N SER A 5 2.91 15.14 -11.92
CA SER A 5 2.56 15.65 -10.58
C SER A 5 3.75 16.24 -9.82
N ARG A 6 4.98 15.80 -10.17
CA ARG A 6 6.22 16.28 -9.54
C ARG A 6 6.61 17.69 -10.00
N GLY A 7 6.42 17.97 -11.29
CA GLY A 7 6.67 19.30 -11.85
C GLY A 7 5.70 20.38 -11.36
N ALA A 8 4.44 20.00 -11.11
CA ALA A 8 3.41 20.93 -10.67
C ALA A 8 3.64 21.44 -9.22
N LEU A 9 4.14 20.59 -8.31
CA LEU A 9 4.46 20.99 -6.93
C LEU A 9 5.65 21.97 -6.89
N LEU A 10 6.70 21.68 -7.66
CA LEU A 10 7.84 22.58 -7.80
C LEU A 10 7.45 23.91 -8.45
N SER A 11 6.64 23.88 -9.50
CA SER A 11 6.11 25.06 -10.18
C SER A 11 5.27 25.94 -9.25
N ALA A 12 4.39 25.34 -8.45
CA ALA A 12 3.52 26.06 -7.52
C ALA A 12 4.32 26.79 -6.43
N VAL A 13 5.32 26.15 -5.86
CA VAL A 13 6.21 26.75 -4.86
C VAL A 13 7.03 27.89 -5.45
N VAL A 14 7.60 27.68 -6.64
CA VAL A 14 8.40 28.71 -7.35
C VAL A 14 7.55 29.92 -7.74
N VAL A 15 6.31 29.71 -8.23
CA VAL A 15 5.38 30.79 -8.60
C VAL A 15 4.93 31.59 -7.38
N CYS A 16 4.61 30.96 -6.25
CA CYS A 16 4.28 31.67 -5.01
C CYS A 16 5.44 32.52 -4.49
N LEU A 17 6.66 31.99 -4.52
CA LEU A 17 7.88 32.71 -4.13
C LEU A 17 8.16 33.88 -5.06
N GLY A 18 7.97 33.73 -6.38
CA GLY A 18 8.16 34.77 -7.38
C GLY A 18 7.14 35.91 -7.30
N ALA A 19 5.86 35.59 -7.08
CA ALA A 19 4.79 36.59 -6.95
C ALA A 19 4.97 37.48 -5.70
N ARG A 20 5.41 36.90 -4.59
CA ARG A 20 5.66 37.63 -3.34
C ARG A 20 6.90 38.51 -3.42
N LYS A 21 7.95 38.07 -4.15
CA LYS A 21 9.15 38.89 -4.37
C LYS A 21 8.83 40.18 -5.16
N LYS A 22 7.94 40.11 -6.16
CA LYS A 22 7.44 41.28 -6.91
C LYS A 22 6.58 42.21 -6.01
N SER A 23 5.70 41.67 -5.17
CA SER A 23 4.87 42.45 -4.26
C SER A 23 5.69 43.20 -3.22
N LEU A 24 6.72 42.55 -2.65
CA LEU A 24 7.65 43.16 -1.72
C LEU A 24 8.53 44.24 -2.39
N ALA A 25 9.03 44.00 -3.60
CA ALA A 25 9.80 45.00 -4.35
C ALA A 25 8.98 46.25 -4.64
N ASN A 26 7.69 46.12 -5.01
CA ASN A 26 6.79 47.27 -5.20
C ASN A 26 6.50 48.05 -3.91
N ARG A 27 6.35 47.40 -2.77
CA ARG A 27 6.18 48.08 -1.49
C ARG A 27 7.46 48.82 -1.06
N PHE A 28 8.64 48.27 -1.38
CA PHE A 28 9.93 48.94 -1.11
C PHE A 28 10.14 50.17 -1.98
N SER A 29 9.64 50.20 -3.22
CA SER A 29 9.69 51.31 -4.12
C SER A 29 8.84 52.53 -3.64
N GLN A 30 7.69 52.23 -2.99
CA GLN A 30 6.80 53.27 -2.45
C GLN A 30 7.26 53.87 -1.14
N SER A 31 8.14 53.18 -0.37
CA SER A 31 8.61 53.68 0.95
C SER A 31 9.87 54.55 0.87
N ARG A 32 10.43 54.85 -0.30
CA ARG A 32 11.57 55.73 -0.46
C ARG A 32 11.27 57.21 -0.19
N THR A 33 10.03 57.60 -0.01
CA THR A 33 9.61 59.01 0.24
C THR A 33 9.34 59.39 1.68
N ALA A 34 9.60 58.49 2.63
CA ALA A 34 9.40 58.79 4.08
C ALA A 34 10.64 58.49 4.93
N ILE A 35 11.70 59.25 4.71
CA ILE A 35 12.84 59.27 5.64
C ILE A 35 12.51 60.21 6.78
N HIS A 36 11.96 59.67 7.89
CA HIS A 36 12.10 60.17 9.27
C HIS A 36 11.39 59.21 10.25
N ARG A 37 12.14 58.14 10.66
CA ARG A 37 11.95 57.46 11.98
C ARG A 37 12.87 56.24 12.03
N SER A 38 14.03 56.38 12.64
CA SER A 38 15.09 55.35 12.73
C SER A 38 14.67 54.06 13.45
N ALA A 39 13.69 54.07 14.32
CA ALA A 39 13.20 52.85 15.00
C ALA A 39 12.30 51.97 14.12
N GLY A 40 11.48 52.57 13.25
CA GLY A 40 10.59 51.80 12.32
C GLY A 40 11.36 51.11 11.22
N PHE A 41 12.47 51.68 10.76
CA PHE A 41 13.31 51.11 9.70
C PHE A 41 14.02 49.83 10.18
N MET A 42 14.49 49.78 11.41
CA MET A 42 15.15 48.60 12.00
C MET A 42 14.17 47.43 12.18
N THR A 43 12.93 47.70 12.59
CA THR A 43 11.89 46.68 12.74
C THR A 43 11.48 46.09 11.37
N ILE A 44 11.35 46.92 10.33
CA ILE A 44 11.03 46.49 8.96
C ILE A 44 12.20 45.69 8.37
N PHE A 45 13.44 46.10 8.64
CA PHE A 45 14.64 45.42 8.13
C PHE A 45 14.83 44.04 8.79
N ILE A 46 14.67 43.93 10.12
CA ILE A 46 14.71 42.66 10.85
C ILE A 46 13.56 41.77 10.43
N GLY A 47 12.33 42.30 10.31
CA GLY A 47 11.19 41.56 9.82
C GLY A 47 11.38 41.00 8.39
N GLY A 48 12.06 41.77 7.53
CA GLY A 48 12.43 41.33 6.17
C GLY A 48 13.48 40.20 6.15
N ILE A 49 14.47 40.25 7.02
CA ILE A 49 15.51 39.22 7.15
C ILE A 49 14.92 37.95 7.74
N VAL A 50 14.13 38.04 8.82
CA VAL A 50 13.46 36.90 9.44
C VAL A 50 12.49 36.24 8.45
N MET A 51 11.73 37.03 7.69
CA MET A 51 10.83 36.50 6.63
C MET A 51 11.61 35.76 5.53
N ASN A 52 12.78 36.24 5.13
CA ASN A 52 13.62 35.57 4.14
C ASN A 52 14.15 34.21 4.66
N ILE A 53 14.57 34.14 5.94
CA ILE A 53 15.05 32.89 6.55
C ILE A 53 13.94 31.84 6.59
N TYR A 54 12.72 32.20 6.99
CA TYR A 54 11.59 31.25 7.00
C TYR A 54 11.23 30.78 5.58
N LEU A 55 11.27 31.67 4.59
CA LEU A 55 11.03 31.31 3.19
C LEU A 55 12.12 30.38 2.63
N GLU A 56 13.36 30.59 3.02
CA GLU A 56 14.50 29.77 2.61
C GLU A 56 14.43 28.38 3.25
N ILE A 57 14.16 28.29 4.55
CA ILE A 57 13.92 27.03 5.26
C ILE A 57 12.75 26.26 4.63
N PHE A 58 11.66 26.95 4.32
CA PHE A 58 10.49 26.35 3.67
C PHE A 58 10.84 25.79 2.28
N GLY A 59 11.69 26.49 1.53
CA GLY A 59 12.20 26.02 0.24
C GLY A 59 13.05 24.75 0.37
N TYR A 60 13.95 24.69 1.35
CA TYR A 60 14.77 23.49 1.60
C TYR A 60 13.93 22.31 2.08
N VAL A 61 12.94 22.52 2.95
CA VAL A 61 12.01 21.46 3.37
C VAL A 61 11.22 20.94 2.18
N GLY A 62 10.74 21.83 1.30
CA GLY A 62 10.05 21.43 0.07
C GLY A 62 10.93 20.60 -0.85
N THR A 63 12.19 20.99 -1.03
CA THR A 63 13.16 20.25 -1.84
C THR A 63 13.47 18.88 -1.25
N ALA A 64 13.69 18.80 0.06
CA ALA A 64 13.92 17.54 0.77
C ALA A 64 12.72 16.59 0.63
N LEU A 65 11.49 17.09 0.74
CA LEU A 65 10.27 16.30 0.51
C LEU A 65 10.18 15.74 -0.91
N VAL A 66 10.59 16.53 -1.91
CA VAL A 66 10.65 16.06 -3.31
C VAL A 66 11.69 14.96 -3.47
N LEU A 67 12.89 15.11 -2.91
CA LEU A 67 13.93 14.08 -2.95
C LEU A 67 13.48 12.80 -2.25
N LEU A 68 12.88 12.90 -1.05
CA LEU A 68 12.31 11.76 -0.34
C LEU A 68 11.21 11.07 -1.16
N SER A 69 10.38 11.83 -1.86
CA SER A 69 9.35 11.25 -2.73
C SER A 69 9.93 10.45 -3.90
N MET A 70 11.11 10.84 -4.37
CA MET A 70 11.81 10.10 -5.45
C MET A 70 12.42 8.77 -4.96
N MET A 71 12.75 8.65 -3.69
CA MET A 71 13.25 7.41 -3.08
C MET A 71 12.14 6.40 -2.75
N MET A 72 10.88 6.80 -2.80
CA MET A 72 9.76 5.90 -2.53
C MET A 72 9.47 4.97 -3.69
N THR A 73 9.63 3.67 -3.48
CA THR A 73 9.29 2.61 -4.44
C THR A 73 7.78 2.28 -4.43
N SER A 74 7.10 2.52 -3.31
CA SER A 74 5.67 2.23 -3.18
C SER A 74 4.80 3.37 -3.74
N VAL A 75 4.02 3.05 -4.78
CA VAL A 75 3.08 3.99 -5.42
C VAL A 75 2.04 4.53 -4.42
N VAL A 76 1.56 3.70 -3.50
CA VAL A 76 0.58 4.09 -2.46
C VAL A 76 1.16 5.15 -1.53
N LYS A 77 2.37 4.93 -1.01
CA LYS A 77 3.06 5.88 -0.13
C LYS A 77 3.34 7.20 -0.83
N LEU A 78 3.74 7.14 -2.12
CA LEU A 78 3.94 8.33 -2.94
C LEU A 78 2.66 9.17 -3.09
N ARG A 79 1.51 8.52 -3.35
CA ARG A 79 0.21 9.20 -3.46
C ARG A 79 -0.20 9.86 -2.15
N LEU A 80 -0.02 9.15 -1.04
CA LEU A 80 -0.33 9.69 0.28
C LEU A 80 0.51 10.94 0.60
N LEU A 81 1.82 10.88 0.33
CA LEU A 81 2.71 12.03 0.51
C LEU A 81 2.30 13.22 -0.35
N ASN A 82 1.92 12.98 -1.61
CA ASN A 82 1.43 14.03 -2.50
C ASN A 82 0.13 14.69 -2.00
N ILE A 83 -0.80 13.92 -1.42
CA ILE A 83 -2.02 14.45 -0.81
C ILE A 83 -1.66 15.37 0.37
N ILE A 84 -0.81 14.92 1.28
CA ILE A 84 -0.37 15.70 2.44
C ILE A 84 0.31 17.00 1.99
N GLY A 85 1.25 16.92 1.04
CA GLY A 85 1.94 18.09 0.49
C GLY A 85 0.98 19.09 -0.18
N SER A 86 -0.01 18.58 -0.93
CA SER A 86 -1.01 19.42 -1.57
C SER A 86 -1.94 20.12 -0.57
N ILE A 87 -2.31 19.46 0.53
CA ILE A 87 -3.10 20.08 1.62
C ILE A 87 -2.31 21.22 2.25
N ILE A 88 -1.05 20.99 2.63
CA ILE A 88 -0.20 22.03 3.24
C ILE A 88 -0.03 23.21 2.26
N SER A 89 0.28 22.94 1.01
CA SER A 89 0.42 23.96 -0.04
C SER A 89 -0.88 24.74 -0.27
N MET A 90 -2.04 24.08 -0.24
CA MET A 90 -3.34 24.71 -0.40
C MET A 90 -3.63 25.69 0.76
N ILE A 91 -3.41 25.27 2.01
CA ILE A 91 -3.59 26.11 3.19
C ILE A 91 -2.70 27.36 3.09
N TYR A 92 -1.42 27.18 2.79
CA TYR A 92 -0.50 28.30 2.60
C TYR A 92 -0.95 29.24 1.49
N SER A 93 -1.42 28.71 0.36
CA SER A 93 -1.86 29.51 -0.79
C SER A 93 -3.11 30.32 -0.50
N ILE A 94 -4.04 29.80 0.33
CA ILE A 94 -5.20 30.56 0.83
C ILE A 94 -4.74 31.75 1.67
N LEU A 95 -3.84 31.54 2.60
CA LEU A 95 -3.29 32.61 3.46
C LEU A 95 -2.55 33.69 2.66
N CYS A 96 -1.96 33.32 1.52
CA CYS A 96 -1.27 34.24 0.62
C CYS A 96 -2.17 34.88 -0.45
N GLY A 97 -3.46 34.48 -0.54
CA GLY A 97 -4.40 34.96 -1.57
C GLY A 97 -4.07 34.45 -2.99
N ALA A 98 -3.31 33.36 -3.13
CA ALA A 98 -2.86 32.79 -4.39
C ALA A 98 -3.90 31.79 -4.95
N TRP A 99 -5.07 32.27 -5.33
CA TRP A 99 -6.21 31.46 -5.79
C TRP A 99 -5.89 30.43 -6.88
N PRO A 100 -5.11 30.76 -7.95
CA PRO A 100 -4.78 29.76 -8.96
C PRO A 100 -4.05 28.54 -8.40
N VAL A 101 -3.20 28.73 -7.37
CA VAL A 101 -2.47 27.64 -6.71
C VAL A 101 -3.38 26.82 -5.78
N VAL A 102 -4.38 27.45 -5.18
CA VAL A 102 -5.42 26.76 -4.40
C VAL A 102 -6.18 25.77 -5.28
N PHE A 103 -6.68 26.22 -6.45
CA PHE A 103 -7.41 25.34 -7.37
C PHE A 103 -6.54 24.21 -7.91
N LEU A 104 -5.26 24.49 -8.22
CA LEU A 104 -4.32 23.47 -8.68
C LEU A 104 -4.11 22.38 -7.61
N ASN A 105 -3.85 22.74 -6.36
CA ASN A 105 -3.66 21.79 -5.28
C ASN A 105 -4.94 21.00 -4.97
N PHE A 106 -6.09 21.62 -5.04
CA PHE A 106 -7.38 20.94 -4.91
C PHE A 106 -7.56 19.86 -5.99
N GLY A 107 -7.28 20.19 -7.26
CA GLY A 107 -7.30 19.21 -8.34
C GLY A 107 -6.32 18.07 -8.13
N LEU A 108 -5.10 18.35 -7.65
CA LEU A 108 -4.10 17.32 -7.32
C LEU A 108 -4.57 16.38 -6.21
N ILE A 109 -5.25 16.90 -5.18
CA ILE A 109 -5.82 16.07 -4.10
C ILE A 109 -6.85 15.11 -4.70
N ILE A 110 -7.80 15.59 -5.50
CA ILE A 110 -8.83 14.77 -6.14
C ILE A 110 -8.21 13.66 -6.99
N ILE A 111 -7.25 13.99 -7.84
CA ILE A 111 -6.59 13.02 -8.73
C ILE A 111 -5.85 11.96 -7.90
N ASN A 112 -5.12 12.35 -6.87
CA ASN A 112 -4.36 11.42 -6.04
C ASN A 112 -5.27 10.50 -5.22
N VAL A 113 -6.37 11.02 -4.66
CA VAL A 113 -7.40 10.23 -3.97
C VAL A 113 -8.06 9.24 -4.92
N TYR A 114 -8.50 9.70 -6.11
CA TYR A 114 -9.09 8.82 -7.12
C TYR A 114 -8.15 7.66 -7.49
N GLN A 115 -6.87 7.96 -7.73
CA GLN A 115 -5.90 6.94 -8.08
C GLN A 115 -5.61 5.99 -6.92
N LEU A 116 -5.60 6.47 -5.67
CA LEU A 116 -5.44 5.63 -4.48
C LEU A 116 -6.61 4.66 -4.33
N LEU A 117 -7.85 5.15 -4.50
CA LEU A 117 -9.06 4.32 -4.48
C LEU A 117 -9.05 3.28 -5.61
N ARG A 118 -8.58 3.66 -6.80
CA ARG A 118 -8.46 2.73 -7.93
C ARG A 118 -7.42 1.63 -7.68
N LEU A 119 -6.26 1.96 -7.08
CA LEU A 119 -5.26 0.96 -6.68
C LEU A 119 -5.81 -0.03 -5.65
N GLY A 120 -6.56 0.45 -4.66
CA GLY A 120 -7.17 -0.41 -3.65
C GLY A 120 -8.32 -1.29 -4.19
N ARG A 121 -8.90 -0.94 -5.35
CA ARG A 121 -9.97 -1.71 -6.01
C ARG A 121 -9.48 -2.68 -7.07
N ALA A 122 -8.21 -2.73 -7.37
CA ALA A 122 -7.66 -3.71 -8.29
C ALA A 122 -7.91 -5.12 -7.72
N LYS A 123 -9.01 -5.77 -8.15
CA LYS A 123 -9.30 -7.16 -7.79
C LYS A 123 -8.16 -8.01 -8.35
N VAL A 124 -7.45 -8.66 -7.46
CA VAL A 124 -6.49 -9.69 -7.85
C VAL A 124 -7.30 -10.82 -8.47
N MET A 125 -7.05 -11.12 -9.73
CA MET A 125 -7.63 -12.28 -10.37
C MET A 125 -6.82 -13.51 -9.95
N PHE A 126 -7.46 -14.39 -9.22
CA PHE A 126 -6.87 -15.68 -8.85
C PHE A 126 -7.18 -16.73 -9.92
N ALA A 127 -6.23 -17.63 -10.12
CA ALA A 127 -6.38 -18.84 -10.94
C ALA A 127 -6.08 -20.06 -10.08
N HIS A 128 -6.94 -21.08 -10.17
CA HIS A 128 -6.74 -22.37 -9.54
C HIS A 128 -6.03 -23.31 -10.51
N VAL A 129 -4.92 -23.88 -10.09
CA VAL A 129 -4.08 -24.79 -10.90
C VAL A 129 -3.83 -26.05 -10.10
N PRO A 130 -4.54 -27.15 -10.40
CA PRO A 130 -4.20 -28.46 -9.83
C PRO A 130 -2.88 -28.94 -10.44
N VAL A 131 -1.99 -29.44 -9.62
CA VAL A 131 -0.66 -29.94 -10.01
C VAL A 131 -0.37 -31.30 -9.39
N ALA A 132 0.55 -32.04 -9.98
CA ALA A 132 1.06 -33.26 -9.37
C ALA A 132 2.02 -32.95 -8.20
N GLY A 133 2.15 -33.87 -7.25
CA GLY A 133 3.01 -33.69 -6.08
C GLY A 133 4.50 -33.56 -6.40
N ASP A 134 4.94 -34.03 -7.57
CA ASP A 134 6.31 -33.94 -8.09
C ASP A 134 6.57 -32.68 -8.95
N ASP A 135 5.60 -31.74 -9.00
CA ASP A 135 5.77 -30.50 -9.77
C ASP A 135 6.92 -29.65 -9.24
N LYS A 136 7.79 -29.22 -10.16
CA LYS A 136 9.00 -28.44 -9.83
C LYS A 136 8.67 -27.05 -9.27
N SER A 137 7.58 -26.45 -9.74
CA SER A 137 7.14 -25.13 -9.26
C SER A 137 6.63 -25.22 -7.81
N LEU A 138 5.92 -26.31 -7.51
CA LEU A 138 5.50 -26.64 -6.15
C LEU A 138 6.71 -26.86 -5.24
N ALA A 139 7.68 -27.68 -5.66
CA ALA A 139 8.88 -27.96 -4.89
C ALA A 139 9.68 -26.67 -4.61
N TYR A 140 9.82 -25.81 -5.61
CA TYR A 140 10.49 -24.51 -5.44
C TYR A 140 9.72 -23.60 -4.46
N PHE A 141 8.40 -23.52 -4.60
CA PHE A 141 7.53 -22.73 -3.71
C PHE A 141 7.66 -23.20 -2.26
N MET A 142 7.58 -24.49 -2.00
CA MET A 142 7.69 -25.09 -0.68
C MET A 142 9.06 -24.84 -0.05
N MET A 143 10.14 -24.96 -0.84
CA MET A 143 11.49 -24.67 -0.40
C MET A 143 11.66 -23.20 -0.03
N HIS A 144 11.17 -22.28 -0.88
CA HIS A 144 11.29 -20.84 -0.68
C HIS A 144 10.53 -20.36 0.57
N HIS A 145 9.35 -20.91 0.82
CA HIS A 145 8.50 -20.52 1.94
C HIS A 145 8.64 -21.41 3.18
N ARG A 146 9.59 -22.35 3.20
CA ARG A 146 9.77 -23.34 4.27
C ARG A 146 9.78 -22.72 5.67
N ALA A 147 10.59 -21.67 5.89
CA ALA A 147 10.73 -21.04 7.20
C ALA A 147 9.44 -20.37 7.69
N ASP A 148 8.61 -19.93 6.78
CA ASP A 148 7.31 -19.32 7.09
C ASP A 148 6.22 -20.39 7.28
N ILE A 149 6.22 -21.43 6.47
CA ILE A 149 5.31 -22.60 6.65
C ILE A 149 5.52 -23.24 8.02
N GLU A 150 6.76 -23.42 8.45
CA GLU A 150 7.10 -24.02 9.74
C GLU A 150 6.48 -23.30 10.95
N LYS A 151 6.23 -21.98 10.85
CA LYS A 151 5.57 -21.21 11.91
C LYS A 151 4.10 -21.62 12.11
N PHE A 152 3.42 -21.99 11.03
CA PHE A 152 1.99 -22.35 11.04
C PHE A 152 1.78 -23.85 11.11
N PHE A 153 2.73 -24.63 10.60
CA PHE A 153 2.72 -26.08 10.54
C PHE A 153 4.05 -26.63 11.09
N PRO A 154 4.27 -26.59 12.41
CA PRO A 154 5.49 -27.06 13.03
C PRO A 154 5.75 -28.53 12.71
N GLY A 155 6.95 -28.86 12.24
CA GLY A 155 7.35 -30.22 11.89
C GLY A 155 6.81 -30.71 10.54
N TYR A 156 6.13 -29.86 9.74
CA TYR A 156 5.66 -30.27 8.42
C TYR A 156 6.84 -30.48 7.47
N SER A 157 6.96 -31.71 6.95
CA SER A 157 7.89 -32.06 5.89
C SER A 157 7.13 -32.28 4.59
N PHE A 158 7.58 -31.58 3.55
CA PHE A 158 6.98 -31.75 2.22
C PHE A 158 7.44 -33.08 1.61
N THR A 159 6.62 -34.08 1.77
CA THR A 159 6.75 -35.41 1.14
C THR A 159 5.40 -35.75 0.56
N PRO A 160 5.15 -35.42 -0.74
CA PRO A 160 3.85 -35.71 -1.35
C PRO A 160 3.68 -37.23 -1.50
N ASP A 161 2.56 -37.73 -0.96
CA ASP A 161 2.15 -39.10 -1.17
C ASP A 161 1.47 -39.25 -2.53
N ALA A 162 1.51 -40.46 -3.08
CA ALA A 162 0.92 -40.74 -4.40
C ALA A 162 -0.61 -40.49 -4.50
N GLY A 163 -1.29 -40.32 -3.38
CA GLY A 163 -2.74 -40.04 -3.30
C GLY A 163 -3.05 -38.58 -2.92
N ASP A 164 -2.05 -37.72 -2.82
CA ASP A 164 -2.27 -36.32 -2.45
C ASP A 164 -2.73 -35.50 -3.67
N GLU A 165 -3.81 -34.76 -3.48
CA GLU A 165 -4.22 -33.70 -4.40
C GLU A 165 -3.54 -32.39 -4.00
N VAL A 166 -2.92 -31.74 -4.97
CA VAL A 166 -2.24 -30.44 -4.76
C VAL A 166 -2.93 -29.38 -5.59
N HIS A 167 -3.34 -28.31 -4.92
CA HIS A 167 -4.03 -27.19 -5.51
C HIS A 167 -3.22 -25.91 -5.29
N LEU A 168 -2.68 -25.35 -6.38
CA LEU A 168 -2.03 -24.05 -6.35
C LEU A 168 -3.03 -22.95 -6.65
N VAL A 169 -2.85 -21.81 -6.00
CA VAL A 169 -3.53 -20.57 -6.36
C VAL A 169 -2.51 -19.58 -6.88
N CYS A 170 -2.75 -19.05 -8.06
CA CYS A 170 -1.89 -18.09 -8.72
C CYS A 170 -2.57 -16.73 -8.81
N ALA A 171 -1.82 -15.67 -8.60
CA ALA A 171 -2.19 -14.29 -8.88
C ALA A 171 -1.36 -13.79 -10.07
N GLY A 172 -1.91 -13.86 -11.28
CA GLY A 172 -1.13 -13.73 -12.50
C GLY A 172 -0.13 -14.87 -12.64
N ALA A 173 1.16 -14.59 -12.68
CA ALA A 173 2.23 -15.60 -12.77
C ALA A 173 2.82 -15.99 -11.40
N GLU A 174 2.39 -15.35 -10.31
CA GLU A 174 2.90 -15.60 -8.95
C GLU A 174 2.05 -16.67 -8.25
N ILE A 175 2.69 -17.71 -7.70
CA ILE A 175 2.02 -18.67 -6.82
C ILE A 175 1.84 -17.99 -5.46
N VAL A 176 0.59 -17.83 -5.03
CA VAL A 176 0.24 -17.10 -3.80
C VAL A 176 -0.36 -17.97 -2.71
N GLY A 177 -0.74 -19.20 -3.05
CA GLY A 177 -1.28 -20.17 -2.10
C GLY A 177 -1.12 -21.60 -2.57
N VAL A 178 -1.09 -22.52 -1.62
CA VAL A 178 -1.04 -23.96 -1.85
C VAL A 178 -1.92 -24.66 -0.83
N LEU A 179 -2.71 -25.60 -1.30
CA LEU A 179 -3.45 -26.55 -0.47
C LEU A 179 -3.06 -27.95 -0.90
N ILE A 180 -2.66 -28.75 0.07
CA ILE A 180 -2.29 -30.17 -0.12
C ILE A 180 -3.19 -31.01 0.78
N GLY A 181 -3.79 -32.03 0.23
CA GLY A 181 -4.65 -32.91 1.00
C GLY A 181 -4.93 -34.22 0.28
N GLN A 182 -5.51 -35.17 1.02
CA GLN A 182 -5.92 -36.45 0.50
C GLN A 182 -7.44 -36.51 0.36
N ARG A 183 -7.90 -36.83 -0.84
CA ARG A 183 -9.33 -36.95 -1.11
C ARG A 183 -9.87 -38.31 -0.71
N ILE A 184 -10.93 -38.30 0.10
CA ILE A 184 -11.66 -39.48 0.54
C ILE A 184 -13.14 -39.25 0.22
N GLY A 185 -13.56 -39.73 -0.93
CA GLY A 185 -14.92 -39.51 -1.44
C GLY A 185 -15.18 -38.02 -1.75
N ASP A 186 -16.13 -37.42 -1.04
CA ASP A 186 -16.50 -36.00 -1.13
C ASP A 186 -15.75 -35.09 -0.12
N THR A 187 -14.85 -35.68 0.65
CA THR A 187 -14.12 -34.99 1.73
C THR A 187 -12.64 -34.89 1.39
N LEU A 188 -12.05 -33.71 1.55
CA LEU A 188 -10.61 -33.49 1.42
C LEU A 188 -10.00 -33.36 2.82
N GLN A 189 -9.13 -34.32 3.19
CA GLN A 189 -8.32 -34.25 4.40
C GLN A 189 -7.13 -33.33 4.14
N VAL A 190 -7.16 -32.12 4.66
CA VAL A 190 -6.15 -31.08 4.43
C VAL A 190 -4.92 -31.37 5.28
N LYS A 191 -3.77 -31.55 4.63
CA LYS A 191 -2.44 -31.68 5.25
C LYS A 191 -1.74 -30.33 5.39
N LEU A 192 -1.91 -29.46 4.39
CA LEU A 192 -1.35 -28.11 4.35
C LEU A 192 -2.35 -27.16 3.68
N ASP A 193 -2.60 -26.00 4.29
CA ASP A 193 -3.31 -24.86 3.69
C ASP A 193 -2.51 -23.59 4.00
N TYR A 194 -1.74 -23.14 3.01
CA TYR A 194 -0.81 -22.02 3.17
C TYR A 194 -1.03 -20.95 2.12
N ALA A 195 -1.03 -19.71 2.55
CA ALA A 195 -1.00 -18.53 1.70
C ALA A 195 0.19 -17.63 2.06
N THR A 196 0.80 -17.00 1.05
CA THR A 196 1.89 -16.06 1.25
C THR A 196 1.44 -14.84 2.06
N GLU A 197 2.36 -14.20 2.78
CA GLU A 197 2.08 -13.14 3.75
C GLU A 197 1.17 -12.02 3.18
N LYS A 198 1.39 -11.65 1.94
CA LYS A 198 0.63 -10.61 1.24
C LYS A 198 -0.85 -10.95 1.03
N TYR A 199 -1.22 -12.22 1.01
CA TYR A 199 -2.54 -12.75 0.67
C TYR A 199 -3.21 -13.52 1.83
N ARG A 200 -2.81 -13.28 3.08
CA ARG A 200 -3.39 -13.90 4.29
C ARG A 200 -4.68 -13.25 4.77
N ASP A 201 -5.31 -12.45 3.91
CA ASP A 201 -6.58 -11.79 4.17
C ASP A 201 -7.81 -12.69 3.99
N THR A 202 -7.61 -13.99 3.79
CA THR A 202 -8.63 -15.03 3.50
C THR A 202 -9.13 -15.07 2.05
N SER A 203 -8.72 -14.13 1.20
CA SER A 203 -9.20 -14.06 -0.19
C SER A 203 -8.79 -15.29 -1.02
N VAL A 204 -7.54 -15.76 -0.85
CA VAL A 204 -7.00 -16.96 -1.53
C VAL A 204 -7.79 -18.20 -1.14
N ALA A 205 -7.98 -18.44 0.16
CA ALA A 205 -8.71 -19.61 0.64
C ALA A 205 -10.18 -19.58 0.25
N THR A 206 -10.83 -18.41 0.33
CA THR A 206 -12.23 -18.26 -0.10
C THR A 206 -12.41 -18.60 -1.57
N PHE A 207 -11.50 -18.11 -2.42
CA PHE A 207 -11.49 -18.45 -3.84
C PHE A 207 -11.27 -19.95 -4.06
N LEU A 208 -10.24 -20.54 -3.43
CA LEU A 208 -9.88 -21.94 -3.60
C LEU A 208 -10.99 -22.87 -3.13
N TYR A 209 -11.60 -22.60 -1.98
CA TYR A 209 -12.70 -23.41 -1.46
C TYR A 209 -13.93 -23.37 -2.38
N GLY A 210 -14.17 -22.24 -3.06
CA GLY A 210 -15.17 -22.17 -4.14
C GLY A 210 -14.87 -23.11 -5.27
N CYS A 211 -13.61 -23.11 -5.76
CA CYS A 211 -13.19 -24.04 -6.82
C CYS A 211 -13.24 -25.51 -6.40
N LEU A 212 -12.86 -25.82 -5.15
CA LEU A 212 -12.94 -27.19 -4.62
C LEU A 212 -14.38 -27.70 -4.56
N LYS A 213 -15.32 -26.85 -4.15
CA LYS A 213 -16.75 -27.16 -4.17
C LYS A 213 -17.24 -27.49 -5.57
N GLU A 214 -16.88 -26.67 -6.58
CA GLU A 214 -17.21 -26.92 -7.99
C GLU A 214 -16.63 -28.24 -8.50
N ASN A 215 -15.49 -28.67 -7.95
CA ASN A 215 -14.84 -29.95 -8.25
C ASN A 215 -15.39 -31.13 -7.44
N GLY A 216 -16.53 -30.97 -6.75
CA GLY A 216 -17.25 -32.04 -6.05
C GLY A 216 -16.69 -32.37 -4.68
N ILE A 217 -15.92 -31.48 -4.05
CA ILE A 217 -15.52 -31.59 -2.65
C ILE A 217 -16.57 -30.89 -1.82
N ALA A 218 -17.29 -31.65 -0.98
CA ALA A 218 -18.34 -31.11 -0.12
C ALA A 218 -17.80 -30.69 1.27
N ARG A 219 -16.70 -31.31 1.72
CA ARG A 219 -16.17 -31.10 3.06
C ARG A 219 -14.66 -30.99 3.06
N LEU A 220 -14.15 -30.13 3.93
CA LEU A 220 -12.74 -30.04 4.28
C LEU A 220 -12.57 -30.51 5.73
N LYS A 221 -11.58 -31.35 5.98
CA LYS A 221 -11.13 -31.73 7.31
C LYS A 221 -9.69 -31.30 7.50
N ALA A 222 -9.38 -30.66 8.61
CA ALA A 222 -8.03 -30.25 8.98
C ALA A 222 -7.72 -30.64 10.41
N ASP A 223 -6.50 -31.08 10.65
CA ASP A 223 -6.02 -31.35 11.99
C ASP A 223 -5.65 -30.06 12.70
N LYS A 224 -5.74 -30.05 14.04
CA LYS A 224 -5.27 -28.93 14.84
C LYS A 224 -3.75 -28.81 14.72
N SER A 225 -3.30 -27.59 14.47
CA SER A 225 -1.89 -27.24 14.34
C SER A 225 -1.53 -26.08 15.28
N ALA A 226 -0.63 -25.19 14.87
CA ALA A 226 -0.25 -24.02 15.65
C ALA A 226 -1.45 -23.13 16.03
N PRO A 227 -1.39 -22.37 17.15
CA PRO A 227 -2.48 -21.48 17.59
C PRO A 227 -2.92 -20.48 16.52
N GLU A 228 -1.98 -19.96 15.74
CA GLU A 228 -2.24 -19.04 14.62
C GLU A 228 -3.06 -19.70 13.52
N HIS A 229 -2.70 -20.95 13.14
CA HIS A 229 -3.44 -21.72 12.16
C HIS A 229 -4.85 -22.06 12.65
N ASN A 230 -5.01 -22.47 13.91
CA ASN A 230 -6.33 -22.74 14.49
C ASN A 230 -7.23 -21.48 14.52
N ARG A 231 -6.65 -20.29 14.76
CA ARG A 231 -7.38 -19.01 14.66
C ARG A 231 -7.84 -18.73 13.22
N TYR A 232 -6.98 -19.01 12.24
CA TYR A 232 -7.31 -18.90 10.83
C TYR A 232 -8.45 -19.85 10.44
N LEU A 233 -8.40 -21.13 10.81
CA LEU A 233 -9.45 -22.10 10.53
C LEU A 233 -10.82 -21.66 11.06
N ARG A 234 -10.87 -21.13 12.29
CA ARG A 234 -12.11 -20.57 12.87
C ARG A 234 -12.63 -19.39 12.07
N LYS A 235 -11.74 -18.48 11.63
CA LYS A 235 -12.10 -17.35 10.79
C LYS A 235 -12.65 -17.79 9.44
N MET A 236 -12.17 -18.92 8.92
CA MET A 236 -12.64 -19.55 7.69
C MET A 236 -13.93 -20.35 7.86
N GLY A 237 -14.48 -20.42 9.08
CA GLY A 237 -15.74 -21.10 9.37
C GLY A 237 -15.62 -22.59 9.65
N PHE A 238 -14.43 -23.10 9.92
CA PHE A 238 -14.26 -24.46 10.43
C PHE A 238 -14.87 -24.59 11.83
N ARG A 239 -15.42 -25.73 12.13
CA ARG A 239 -15.99 -26.11 13.43
C ARG A 239 -15.34 -27.38 13.93
N THR A 240 -15.01 -27.42 15.20
CA THR A 240 -14.47 -28.63 15.83
C THR A 240 -15.58 -29.67 15.97
N LYS A 241 -15.41 -30.82 15.31
CA LYS A 241 -16.24 -32.03 15.48
C LYS A 241 -15.32 -33.19 15.83
N GLU A 242 -15.56 -33.86 16.94
CA GLU A 242 -14.77 -35.03 17.36
C GLU A 242 -13.25 -34.84 17.36
N GLY A 243 -12.78 -33.66 17.74
CA GLY A 243 -11.35 -33.34 17.80
C GLY A 243 -10.71 -32.86 16.51
N VAL A 244 -11.43 -32.90 15.37
CA VAL A 244 -10.99 -32.48 14.04
C VAL A 244 -11.73 -31.20 13.63
N GLU A 245 -11.08 -30.32 12.94
CA GLU A 245 -11.69 -29.11 12.37
C GLU A 245 -12.36 -29.44 11.03
N VAL A 246 -13.66 -29.23 10.92
CA VAL A 246 -14.47 -29.57 9.74
C VAL A 246 -15.16 -28.34 9.19
N LYS A 247 -15.13 -28.16 7.88
CA LYS A 247 -15.89 -27.15 7.15
C LYS A 247 -16.71 -27.78 6.04
N GLU A 248 -17.99 -27.46 5.99
CA GLU A 248 -18.88 -27.72 4.86
C GLU A 248 -18.67 -26.62 3.79
N LEU A 249 -18.49 -26.98 2.54
CA LEU A 249 -18.25 -26.05 1.42
C LEU A 249 -19.54 -25.59 0.74
#